data_58234ae5a5bd247b9a482ed94e097c95
#
_entry.id   58234ae5a5bd247b9a482ed94e097c95
#
_cell.length_a   1.000
_cell.length_b   1.000
_cell.length_c   1.000
_cell.angle_alpha   90.00
_cell.angle_beta   90.00
_cell.angle_gamma   90.00
#
_symmetry.space_group_name_H-M   'P 1'
#
loop_
_entity.id
_entity.type
_entity.pdbx_description
1 polymer ?
#
loop_
_entity_poly.entity_id
_entity_poly.type
_entity_poly.pdbx_seq_one_letter_code
_entity_poly.pdbx_strand_id
1 'polypeptide(L)'
;MQLIKKSKIRNKENLLLELQIFNTELQNYGLGLGRTQVRLNANQLNNAIAKEIDLHGAPDDPSNKTTYLNMISKLIEKVKPVKINFGTILDENMNAKRFFMMMAQMFKYIDINQPVRFLIAECDFALTALTALYFAKLFNVDSKVDISPLFETEKALASGHLVIETLIKNPFYRDYLLKRGRICVQTGFSDAGRYLGQTAAVLSIENLQRKIAKVLSDNNLSELELVIFDTHGESIGRGGHPISLEDRLKYINCNYTRNKLSDWNIELSQEYSFQGGDGYQYFFNPDLSYAALTRISEFCLSKSNKNLNDPLYLSPDFGIEFVNTIKQFNTKIMDDPNYAALLNVFGSNILYSTGSRAVKRQHESGTKTLVYHPSQTRAIPQNSVLQQLGMLANTLGGVGNFLRKDPKKFTDYYKKSERFKRILDIVKYAFAFSDIEVLKAYIDCFDPGMWLSWSTRTADINRSQNMKSVAELLESFDVHWRLNKVYRVLHQEYMEIRNWILGRKSKGRIAVGRGRVIEKEIRDELLLMHGIRVAIFHEIFLLSVQVPKFSDQSGVTRDEVIARLIRFEVVEAVDILRKIFPVGRKKIDLSNYGEESNYIGEK
;
A
#
# COMPACT_ATOMS: atom_id res chain seq x y z
N MET A 1 -17.78 20.59 -32.51
CA MET A 1 -16.81 21.69 -32.47
C MET A 1 -16.84 22.59 -33.71
N GLN A 2 -16.71 22.07 -34.94
CA GLN A 2 -16.73 22.89 -36.18
C GLN A 2 -18.04 23.69 -36.36
N LEU A 3 -19.19 23.11 -36.03
CA LEU A 3 -20.49 23.79 -36.09
C LEU A 3 -20.60 24.97 -35.12
N ILE A 4 -20.06 24.79 -33.90
CA ILE A 4 -20.06 25.85 -32.86
C ILE A 4 -19.12 26.98 -33.26
N LYS A 5 -17.97 26.68 -33.88
CA LYS A 5 -17.05 27.70 -34.40
C LYS A 5 -17.72 28.62 -35.44
N LYS A 6 -18.68 28.09 -36.19
CA LYS A 6 -19.43 28.82 -37.22
C LYS A 6 -20.71 29.48 -36.71
N SER A 7 -21.15 29.17 -35.48
CA SER A 7 -22.41 29.71 -34.91
C SER A 7 -22.23 31.08 -34.26
N LYS A 8 -23.33 31.82 -34.14
CA LYS A 8 -23.41 33.12 -33.42
C LYS A 8 -23.85 32.95 -31.95
N ILE A 9 -23.51 31.86 -31.32
CA ILE A 9 -23.93 31.55 -29.95
C ILE A 9 -23.19 32.47 -28.95
N ARG A 10 -23.92 33.02 -28.01
CA ARG A 10 -23.38 33.80 -26.88
C ARG A 10 -22.56 32.85 -25.98
N ASN A 11 -21.40 33.25 -25.49
CA ASN A 11 -20.45 32.44 -24.73
C ASN A 11 -19.81 31.27 -25.51
N LYS A 12 -19.59 31.42 -26.78
CA LYS A 12 -19.01 30.44 -27.68
C LYS A 12 -17.68 29.88 -27.20
N GLU A 13 -16.80 30.67 -26.61
CA GLU A 13 -15.49 30.27 -26.11
C GLU A 13 -15.62 29.30 -24.95
N ASN A 14 -16.51 29.58 -23.99
CA ASN A 14 -16.76 28.69 -22.86
C ASN A 14 -17.35 27.34 -23.32
N LEU A 15 -18.31 27.38 -24.25
CA LEU A 15 -18.90 26.14 -24.80
C LEU A 15 -17.87 25.30 -25.58
N LEU A 16 -16.95 25.96 -26.28
CA LEU A 16 -15.86 25.25 -26.97
C LEU A 16 -14.91 24.62 -25.98
N LEU A 17 -14.58 25.31 -24.88
CA LEU A 17 -13.74 24.79 -23.81
C LEU A 17 -14.40 23.58 -23.12
N GLU A 18 -15.67 23.69 -22.74
CA GLU A 18 -16.42 22.57 -22.14
C GLU A 18 -16.47 21.35 -23.05
N LEU A 19 -16.68 21.55 -24.35
CA LEU A 19 -16.65 20.45 -25.32
C LEU A 19 -15.24 19.85 -25.54
N GLN A 20 -14.19 20.66 -25.42
CA GLN A 20 -12.83 20.18 -25.45
C GLN A 20 -12.52 19.33 -24.21
N ILE A 21 -12.92 19.80 -23.03
CA ILE A 21 -12.78 19.05 -21.78
C ILE A 21 -13.52 17.71 -21.90
N PHE A 22 -14.81 17.75 -22.27
CA PHE A 22 -15.61 16.54 -22.42
C PHE A 22 -15.04 15.55 -23.45
N ASN A 23 -14.55 16.06 -24.59
CA ASN A 23 -13.89 15.21 -25.57
C ASN A 23 -12.62 14.57 -25.03
N THR A 24 -11.83 15.32 -24.26
CA THR A 24 -10.61 14.80 -23.61
C THR A 24 -10.95 13.74 -22.56
N GLU A 25 -12.00 13.97 -21.78
CA GLU A 25 -12.49 12.99 -20.81
C GLU A 25 -12.96 11.70 -21.49
N LEU A 26 -13.74 11.81 -22.58
CA LEU A 26 -14.17 10.64 -23.34
C LEU A 26 -13.00 9.88 -23.98
N GLN A 27 -11.97 10.57 -24.44
CA GLN A 27 -10.78 9.93 -25.00
C GLN A 27 -9.95 9.22 -23.93
N ASN A 28 -9.84 9.78 -22.74
CA ASN A 28 -9.05 9.23 -21.64
C ASN A 28 -9.77 8.12 -20.88
N TYR A 29 -11.08 8.27 -20.66
CA TYR A 29 -11.85 7.40 -19.76
C TYR A 29 -12.92 6.56 -20.46
N GLY A 30 -13.23 6.84 -21.73
CA GLY A 30 -14.34 6.22 -22.44
C GLY A 30 -15.68 6.59 -21.79
N LEU A 31 -16.57 5.63 -21.66
CA LEU A 31 -17.84 5.75 -20.96
C LEU A 31 -17.78 5.36 -19.48
N GLY A 32 -16.59 5.01 -18.97
CA GLY A 32 -16.38 4.61 -17.59
C GLY A 32 -15.14 5.25 -17.01
N LEU A 33 -15.23 5.69 -15.77
CA LEU A 33 -14.12 6.31 -15.03
C LEU A 33 -13.06 5.33 -14.56
N GLY A 34 -13.33 4.04 -14.58
CA GLY A 34 -12.44 3.01 -14.07
C GLY A 34 -12.06 1.98 -15.12
N ARG A 35 -10.87 1.41 -15.00
CA ARG A 35 -10.45 0.28 -15.81
C ARG A 35 -10.81 -1.03 -15.11
N THR A 36 -11.38 -1.97 -15.85
CA THR A 36 -11.62 -3.32 -15.34
C THR A 36 -10.28 -4.01 -15.08
N GLN A 37 -10.13 -4.57 -13.90
CA GLN A 37 -8.94 -5.27 -13.48
C GLN A 37 -9.27 -6.71 -13.12
N VAL A 38 -8.46 -7.63 -13.61
CA VAL A 38 -8.48 -9.04 -13.22
C VAL A 38 -7.14 -9.38 -12.61
N ARG A 39 -7.13 -10.00 -11.43
CA ARG A 39 -5.89 -10.32 -10.72
C ARG A 39 -5.78 -11.82 -10.46
N LEU A 40 -4.65 -12.40 -10.84
CA LEU A 40 -4.24 -13.76 -10.50
C LEU A 40 -2.85 -13.76 -9.84
N ASN A 41 -2.57 -14.82 -9.09
CA ASN A 41 -1.22 -15.08 -8.59
C ASN A 41 -0.41 -15.87 -9.63
N ALA A 42 0.90 -15.64 -9.69
CA ALA A 42 1.81 -16.34 -10.60
C ALA A 42 1.69 -17.86 -10.50
N ASN A 43 1.53 -18.41 -9.30
CA ASN A 43 1.39 -19.86 -9.09
C ASN A 43 0.13 -20.44 -9.78
N GLN A 44 -0.96 -19.68 -9.85
CA GLN A 44 -2.18 -20.14 -10.54
C GLN A 44 -1.97 -20.26 -12.06
N LEU A 45 -1.21 -19.33 -12.65
CA LEU A 45 -0.82 -19.40 -14.06
C LEU A 45 0.17 -20.53 -14.32
N ASN A 46 1.21 -20.64 -13.49
CA ASN A 46 2.22 -21.68 -13.63
C ASN A 46 1.62 -23.09 -13.48
N ASN A 47 0.72 -23.27 -12.51
CA ASN A 47 0.01 -24.55 -12.35
C ASN A 47 -0.91 -24.87 -13.53
N ALA A 48 -1.53 -23.86 -14.16
CA ALA A 48 -2.43 -24.05 -15.28
C ALA A 48 -1.71 -24.46 -16.56
N ILE A 49 -0.42 -24.14 -16.71
CA ILE A 49 0.41 -24.50 -17.89
C ILE A 49 1.36 -25.67 -17.61
N ALA A 50 1.48 -26.11 -16.36
CA ALA A 50 2.52 -27.04 -15.93
C ALA A 50 2.58 -28.33 -16.76
N LYS A 51 1.42 -28.92 -17.09
CA LYS A 51 1.33 -30.14 -17.88
C LYS A 51 1.75 -29.94 -19.33
N GLU A 52 1.41 -28.79 -19.91
CA GLU A 52 1.68 -28.47 -21.32
C GLU A 52 3.16 -28.22 -21.62
N ILE A 53 3.93 -27.80 -20.60
CA ILE A 53 5.37 -27.50 -20.74
C ILE A 53 6.25 -28.38 -19.85
N ASP A 54 5.68 -29.45 -19.27
CA ASP A 54 6.40 -30.35 -18.37
C ASP A 54 7.15 -29.62 -17.25
N LEU A 55 6.45 -28.67 -16.59
CA LEU A 55 7.02 -27.84 -15.55
C LEU A 55 7.19 -28.63 -14.26
N HIS A 56 8.42 -29.05 -13.98
CA HIS A 56 8.81 -29.67 -12.75
C HIS A 56 9.75 -28.75 -11.95
N GLY A 57 9.31 -28.27 -10.81
CA GLY A 57 10.09 -27.39 -9.94
C GLY A 57 9.88 -25.88 -10.17
N ALA A 58 10.89 -25.09 -9.84
CA ALA A 58 10.80 -23.63 -9.94
C ALA A 58 10.93 -23.14 -11.40
N PRO A 59 10.12 -22.18 -11.81
CA PRO A 59 10.19 -21.61 -13.17
C PRO A 59 11.52 -20.92 -13.52
N ASP A 60 12.33 -20.58 -12.53
CA ASP A 60 13.62 -19.90 -12.67
C ASP A 60 14.83 -20.81 -12.42
N ASP A 61 14.62 -22.10 -12.25
CA ASP A 61 15.71 -23.04 -12.14
C ASP A 61 16.68 -22.86 -13.33
N PRO A 62 17.94 -22.48 -13.08
CA PRO A 62 18.91 -22.18 -14.13
C PRO A 62 19.08 -23.30 -15.16
N SER A 63 18.90 -24.56 -14.74
CA SER A 63 19.01 -25.74 -15.61
C SER A 63 17.85 -25.85 -16.62
N ASN A 64 16.66 -25.37 -16.29
CA ASN A 64 15.45 -25.57 -17.05
C ASN A 64 14.80 -24.28 -17.60
N LYS A 65 15.20 -23.13 -17.11
CA LYS A 65 14.60 -21.83 -17.48
C LYS A 65 14.52 -21.62 -19.00
N THR A 66 15.59 -21.88 -19.72
CA THR A 66 15.63 -21.70 -21.18
C THR A 66 14.72 -22.70 -21.88
N THR A 67 14.67 -23.92 -21.41
CA THR A 67 13.78 -24.98 -21.93
C THR A 67 12.33 -24.59 -21.76
N TYR A 68 11.90 -24.13 -20.58
CA TYR A 68 10.53 -23.69 -20.34
C TYR A 68 10.15 -22.47 -21.19
N LEU A 69 11.04 -21.50 -21.34
CA LEU A 69 10.80 -20.34 -22.22
C LEU A 69 10.65 -20.77 -23.70
N ASN A 70 11.42 -21.74 -24.15
CA ASN A 70 11.30 -22.28 -25.52
C ASN A 70 10.00 -23.08 -25.70
N MET A 71 9.60 -23.87 -24.70
CA MET A 71 8.36 -24.66 -24.76
C MET A 71 7.14 -23.76 -24.79
N ILE A 72 7.04 -22.76 -23.91
CA ILE A 72 5.91 -21.82 -23.93
C ILE A 72 5.88 -20.99 -25.22
N SER A 73 7.03 -20.61 -25.78
CA SER A 73 7.11 -19.91 -27.07
C SER A 73 6.56 -20.76 -28.22
N LYS A 74 6.90 -22.05 -28.25
CA LYS A 74 6.32 -23.00 -29.23
C LYS A 74 4.81 -23.19 -29.06
N LEU A 75 4.30 -23.16 -27.84
CA LEU A 75 2.86 -23.19 -27.58
C LEU A 75 2.19 -21.90 -28.10
N ILE A 76 2.76 -20.74 -27.84
CA ILE A 76 2.25 -19.45 -28.33
C ILE A 76 2.24 -19.40 -29.86
N GLU A 77 3.27 -19.93 -30.51
CA GLU A 77 3.37 -20.00 -31.98
C GLU A 77 2.23 -20.85 -32.61
N LYS A 78 1.92 -21.98 -31.99
CA LYS A 78 0.98 -22.96 -32.51
C LYS A 78 -0.47 -22.77 -32.05
N VAL A 79 -0.71 -21.86 -31.09
CA VAL A 79 -2.00 -21.67 -30.48
C VAL A 79 -3.06 -21.26 -31.51
N LYS A 80 -4.22 -21.93 -31.46
CA LYS A 80 -5.40 -21.54 -32.21
C LYS A 80 -6.52 -21.18 -31.25
N PRO A 81 -7.23 -20.06 -31.49
CA PRO A 81 -8.33 -19.64 -30.64
C PRO A 81 -9.42 -20.73 -30.53
N VAL A 82 -9.86 -20.98 -29.31
CA VAL A 82 -10.94 -21.90 -29.01
C VAL A 82 -12.26 -21.15 -28.82
N LYS A 83 -13.36 -21.77 -29.29
CA LYS A 83 -14.71 -21.25 -29.05
C LYS A 83 -15.17 -21.66 -27.66
N ILE A 84 -15.71 -20.73 -26.93
CA ILE A 84 -16.23 -20.93 -25.56
C ILE A 84 -17.67 -20.45 -25.45
N ASN A 85 -18.41 -21.04 -24.52
CA ASN A 85 -19.73 -20.61 -24.09
C ASN A 85 -19.82 -20.61 -22.56
N PHE A 86 -20.95 -20.22 -21.99
CA PHE A 86 -21.09 -20.18 -20.53
C PHE A 86 -21.01 -21.56 -19.87
N GLY A 87 -21.44 -22.63 -20.52
CA GLY A 87 -21.30 -23.99 -20.01
C GLY A 87 -19.85 -24.39 -19.85
N THR A 88 -19.02 -24.14 -20.86
CA THR A 88 -17.57 -24.45 -20.79
C THR A 88 -16.85 -23.68 -19.69
N ILE A 89 -17.33 -22.51 -19.28
CA ILE A 89 -16.76 -21.76 -18.13
C ILE A 89 -17.08 -22.49 -16.83
N LEU A 90 -18.29 -23.01 -16.68
CA LEU A 90 -18.70 -23.74 -15.47
C LEU A 90 -17.94 -25.06 -15.31
N ASP A 91 -17.65 -25.73 -16.42
CA ASP A 91 -16.94 -27.02 -16.47
C ASP A 91 -15.42 -26.86 -16.26
N GLU A 92 -14.85 -25.67 -16.48
CA GLU A 92 -13.41 -25.45 -16.34
C GLU A 92 -13.00 -25.43 -14.86
N ASN A 93 -12.10 -26.31 -14.46
CA ASN A 93 -11.60 -26.43 -13.08
C ASN A 93 -10.41 -25.50 -12.77
N MET A 94 -9.68 -25.07 -13.79
CA MET A 94 -8.51 -24.22 -13.63
C MET A 94 -8.93 -22.75 -13.57
N ASN A 95 -8.78 -22.13 -12.40
CA ASN A 95 -9.13 -20.73 -12.19
C ASN A 95 -8.49 -19.78 -13.21
N ALA A 96 -7.22 -20.00 -13.56
CA ALA A 96 -6.52 -19.16 -14.53
C ALA A 96 -7.23 -19.19 -15.91
N LYS A 97 -7.53 -20.36 -16.44
CA LYS A 97 -8.27 -20.52 -17.72
C LYS A 97 -9.66 -19.90 -17.63
N ARG A 98 -10.38 -20.16 -16.52
CA ARG A 98 -11.72 -19.60 -16.28
C ARG A 98 -11.76 -18.08 -16.36
N PHE A 99 -10.76 -17.39 -15.80
CA PHE A 99 -10.70 -15.93 -15.86
C PHE A 99 -10.52 -15.40 -17.29
N PHE A 100 -9.69 -16.04 -18.12
CA PHE A 100 -9.56 -15.65 -19.54
C PHE A 100 -10.85 -15.94 -20.32
N MET A 101 -11.52 -17.05 -20.04
CA MET A 101 -12.83 -17.36 -20.62
C MET A 101 -13.90 -16.33 -20.21
N MET A 102 -13.91 -15.91 -18.94
CA MET A 102 -14.81 -14.85 -18.46
C MET A 102 -14.54 -13.52 -19.16
N MET A 103 -13.27 -13.12 -19.31
CA MET A 103 -12.91 -11.91 -20.06
C MET A 103 -13.38 -11.98 -21.51
N ALA A 104 -13.26 -13.13 -22.16
CA ALA A 104 -13.75 -13.30 -23.54
C ALA A 104 -15.27 -13.11 -23.64
N GLN A 105 -16.04 -13.61 -22.66
CA GLN A 105 -17.49 -13.39 -22.61
C GLN A 105 -17.84 -11.92 -22.26
N MET A 106 -17.08 -11.31 -21.35
CA MET A 106 -17.25 -9.90 -21.00
C MET A 106 -17.07 -9.01 -22.24
N PHE A 107 -16.00 -9.20 -23.01
CA PHE A 107 -15.77 -8.46 -24.25
C PHE A 107 -16.84 -8.71 -25.31
N LYS A 108 -17.42 -9.88 -25.32
CA LYS A 108 -18.47 -10.23 -26.31
C LYS A 108 -19.83 -9.63 -25.96
N TYR A 109 -20.19 -9.58 -24.68
CA TYR A 109 -21.58 -9.31 -24.28
C TYR A 109 -21.76 -8.07 -23.42
N ILE A 110 -20.70 -7.54 -22.80
CA ILE A 110 -20.81 -6.42 -21.85
C ILE A 110 -20.11 -5.16 -22.39
N ASP A 111 -18.80 -5.22 -22.60
CA ASP A 111 -18.03 -4.06 -23.06
C ASP A 111 -16.88 -4.48 -23.97
N ILE A 112 -17.04 -4.18 -25.25
CA ILE A 112 -16.06 -4.52 -26.29
C ILE A 112 -14.89 -3.53 -26.35
N ASN A 113 -15.03 -2.32 -25.83
CA ASN A 113 -14.10 -1.22 -26.06
C ASN A 113 -13.12 -1.00 -24.93
N GLN A 114 -13.44 -1.43 -23.72
CA GLN A 114 -12.57 -1.23 -22.55
C GLN A 114 -11.50 -2.31 -22.46
N PRO A 115 -10.20 -1.97 -22.51
CA PRO A 115 -9.16 -2.93 -22.24
C PRO A 115 -9.18 -3.37 -20.78
N VAL A 116 -8.91 -4.66 -20.55
CA VAL A 116 -8.79 -5.22 -19.21
C VAL A 116 -7.33 -5.24 -18.79
N ARG A 117 -7.04 -4.70 -17.60
CA ARG A 117 -5.75 -4.84 -16.95
C ARG A 117 -5.67 -6.20 -16.28
N PHE A 118 -4.82 -7.08 -16.80
CA PHE A 118 -4.58 -8.41 -16.22
C PHE A 118 -3.36 -8.37 -15.30
N LEU A 119 -3.59 -8.29 -14.01
CA LEU A 119 -2.58 -8.14 -12.98
C LEU A 119 -2.07 -9.51 -12.52
N ILE A 120 -0.77 -9.72 -12.54
CA ILE A 120 -0.14 -10.96 -12.09
C ILE A 120 0.62 -10.70 -10.80
N ALA A 121 0.06 -11.11 -9.67
CA ALA A 121 0.71 -10.98 -8.36
C ALA A 121 1.91 -11.92 -8.25
N GLU A 122 2.98 -11.47 -7.59
CA GLU A 122 4.22 -12.23 -7.37
C GLU A 122 4.85 -12.71 -8.71
N CYS A 123 4.88 -11.83 -9.72
CA CYS A 123 5.38 -12.15 -11.05
C CYS A 123 6.90 -11.96 -11.14
N ASP A 124 7.66 -12.89 -10.59
CA ASP A 124 9.13 -12.83 -10.56
C ASP A 124 9.79 -13.37 -11.85
N PHE A 125 9.02 -13.95 -12.79
CA PHE A 125 9.56 -14.66 -13.95
C PHE A 125 8.82 -14.34 -15.26
N ALA A 126 9.59 -14.28 -16.34
CA ALA A 126 9.04 -14.03 -17.68
C ALA A 126 8.09 -15.15 -18.15
N LEU A 127 8.33 -16.41 -17.75
CA LEU A 127 7.48 -17.54 -18.07
C LEU A 127 6.01 -17.27 -17.70
N THR A 128 5.77 -16.70 -16.53
CA THR A 128 4.42 -16.43 -16.03
C THR A 128 3.66 -15.42 -16.93
N ALA A 129 4.33 -14.35 -17.37
CA ALA A 129 3.73 -13.39 -18.28
C ALA A 129 3.52 -13.97 -19.70
N LEU A 130 4.42 -14.82 -20.17
CA LEU A 130 4.25 -15.56 -21.43
C LEU A 130 3.08 -16.57 -21.33
N THR A 131 2.90 -17.20 -20.19
CA THR A 131 1.73 -18.07 -19.94
C THR A 131 0.43 -17.28 -20.02
N ALA A 132 0.40 -16.07 -19.46
CA ALA A 132 -0.75 -15.19 -19.59
C ALA A 132 -1.01 -14.81 -21.06
N LEU A 133 0.02 -14.54 -21.85
CA LEU A 133 -0.10 -14.28 -23.29
C LEU A 133 -0.62 -15.52 -24.05
N TYR A 134 -0.14 -16.71 -23.70
CA TYR A 134 -0.65 -17.95 -24.30
C TYR A 134 -2.16 -18.09 -24.07
N PHE A 135 -2.64 -17.94 -22.84
CA PHE A 135 -4.08 -18.00 -22.55
C PHE A 135 -4.86 -16.85 -23.19
N ALA A 136 -4.30 -15.64 -23.23
CA ALA A 136 -4.95 -14.53 -23.91
C ALA A 136 -5.18 -14.82 -25.41
N LYS A 137 -4.19 -15.42 -26.08
CA LYS A 137 -4.31 -15.85 -27.49
C LYS A 137 -5.26 -17.05 -27.64
N LEU A 138 -5.20 -18.03 -26.74
CA LEU A 138 -6.07 -19.21 -26.76
C LEU A 138 -7.55 -18.83 -26.70
N PHE A 139 -7.89 -17.80 -25.93
CA PHE A 139 -9.26 -17.31 -25.79
C PHE A 139 -9.56 -16.06 -26.63
N ASN A 140 -8.66 -15.68 -27.54
CA ASN A 140 -8.81 -14.56 -28.48
C ASN A 140 -9.10 -13.22 -27.80
N VAL A 141 -8.36 -12.91 -26.73
CA VAL A 141 -8.49 -11.66 -25.95
C VAL A 141 -7.19 -10.85 -25.90
N ASP A 142 -6.10 -11.33 -26.51
CA ASP A 142 -4.78 -10.70 -26.47
C ASP A 142 -4.77 -9.27 -27.05
N SER A 143 -5.69 -8.94 -27.95
CA SER A 143 -5.84 -7.57 -28.47
C SER A 143 -6.47 -6.58 -27.48
N LYS A 144 -7.06 -7.06 -26.38
CA LYS A 144 -7.83 -6.25 -25.42
C LYS A 144 -7.37 -6.39 -23.97
N VAL A 145 -6.51 -7.36 -23.68
CA VAL A 145 -5.95 -7.60 -22.35
C VAL A 145 -4.55 -7.01 -22.28
N ASP A 146 -4.32 -6.18 -21.29
CA ASP A 146 -3.00 -5.64 -20.95
C ASP A 146 -2.38 -6.47 -19.83
N ILE A 147 -1.42 -7.31 -20.17
CA ILE A 147 -0.70 -8.16 -19.21
C ILE A 147 0.23 -7.26 -18.38
N SER A 148 0.03 -7.26 -17.07
CA SER A 148 0.70 -6.37 -16.12
C SER A 148 1.33 -7.16 -14.98
N PRO A 149 2.62 -7.52 -15.05
CA PRO A 149 3.33 -8.16 -13.95
C PRO A 149 3.45 -7.21 -12.76
N LEU A 150 3.16 -7.72 -11.55
CA LEU A 150 3.32 -6.99 -10.31
C LEU A 150 4.68 -7.32 -9.69
N PHE A 151 5.47 -6.28 -9.48
CA PHE A 151 6.76 -6.31 -8.79
C PHE A 151 6.60 -5.75 -7.38
N GLU A 152 6.59 -6.62 -6.38
CA GLU A 152 6.35 -6.26 -4.98
C GLU A 152 7.29 -6.96 -3.99
N THR A 153 8.04 -7.97 -4.45
CA THR A 153 9.06 -8.63 -3.66
C THR A 153 10.40 -7.91 -3.79
N GLU A 154 11.31 -8.12 -2.83
CA GLU A 154 12.67 -7.58 -2.92
C GLU A 154 13.36 -8.00 -4.23
N LYS A 155 13.29 -9.30 -4.56
CA LYS A 155 13.85 -9.88 -5.78
C LYS A 155 13.27 -9.21 -7.02
N ALA A 156 11.95 -9.05 -7.06
CA ALA A 156 11.27 -8.43 -8.19
C ALA A 156 11.64 -6.95 -8.35
N LEU A 157 11.75 -6.19 -7.24
CA LEU A 157 12.17 -4.79 -7.30
C LEU A 157 13.64 -4.62 -7.75
N ALA A 158 14.51 -5.55 -7.39
CA ALA A 158 15.91 -5.53 -7.82
C ALA A 158 16.08 -5.95 -9.28
N SER A 159 15.35 -6.99 -9.74
CA SER A 159 15.58 -7.67 -11.03
C SER A 159 14.38 -7.67 -11.98
N GLY A 160 13.28 -7.04 -11.66
CA GLY A 160 12.08 -7.01 -12.53
C GLY A 160 12.32 -6.43 -13.91
N HIS A 161 13.26 -5.50 -14.05
CA HIS A 161 13.70 -5.01 -15.36
C HIS A 161 14.30 -6.10 -16.25
N LEU A 162 14.95 -7.14 -15.68
CA LEU A 162 15.46 -8.30 -16.42
C LEU A 162 14.33 -9.23 -16.88
N VAL A 163 13.25 -9.30 -16.11
CA VAL A 163 12.01 -9.99 -16.53
C VAL A 163 11.45 -9.29 -17.77
N ILE A 164 11.33 -7.96 -17.72
CA ILE A 164 10.85 -7.16 -18.85
C ILE A 164 11.79 -7.32 -20.05
N GLU A 165 13.10 -7.26 -19.85
CA GLU A 165 14.08 -7.48 -20.93
C GLU A 165 13.94 -8.86 -21.57
N THR A 166 13.71 -9.90 -20.77
CA THR A 166 13.48 -11.26 -21.28
C THR A 166 12.19 -11.33 -22.10
N LEU A 167 11.13 -10.64 -21.66
CA LEU A 167 9.85 -10.59 -22.37
C LEU A 167 9.97 -9.86 -23.72
N ILE A 168 10.65 -8.72 -23.80
CA ILE A 168 10.79 -7.99 -25.05
C ILE A 168 11.76 -8.65 -26.04
N LYS A 169 12.68 -9.51 -25.56
CA LYS A 169 13.51 -10.38 -26.42
C LYS A 169 12.73 -11.56 -27.00
N ASN A 170 11.60 -11.91 -26.39
CA ASN A 170 10.71 -12.95 -26.95
C ASN A 170 9.90 -12.36 -28.12
N PRO A 171 9.97 -12.94 -29.34
CA PRO A 171 9.36 -12.33 -30.53
C PRO A 171 7.83 -12.24 -30.42
N PHE A 172 7.19 -13.21 -29.79
CA PHE A 172 5.73 -13.21 -29.65
C PHE A 172 5.22 -12.18 -28.64
N TYR A 173 5.99 -11.96 -27.56
CA TYR A 173 5.63 -10.94 -26.58
C TYR A 173 5.92 -9.53 -27.12
N ARG A 174 7.03 -9.38 -27.84
CA ARG A 174 7.36 -8.13 -28.53
C ARG A 174 6.28 -7.74 -29.55
N ASP A 175 5.84 -8.67 -30.39
CA ASP A 175 4.73 -8.45 -31.35
C ASP A 175 3.43 -8.06 -30.63
N TYR A 176 3.14 -8.72 -29.51
CA TYR A 176 2.00 -8.36 -28.66
C TYR A 176 2.11 -6.93 -28.14
N LEU A 177 3.27 -6.50 -27.60
CA LEU A 177 3.48 -5.14 -27.11
C LEU A 177 3.33 -4.09 -28.21
N LEU A 178 3.91 -4.34 -29.40
CA LEU A 178 3.79 -3.43 -30.55
C LEU A 178 2.33 -3.28 -31.00
N LYS A 179 1.56 -4.37 -31.01
CA LYS A 179 0.11 -4.33 -31.31
C LYS A 179 -0.69 -3.61 -30.25
N ARG A 180 -0.28 -3.69 -28.98
CA ARG A 180 -0.93 -2.97 -27.87
C ARG A 180 -0.52 -1.49 -27.82
N GLY A 181 0.62 -1.11 -28.38
CA GLY A 181 1.22 0.23 -28.31
C GLY A 181 1.70 0.60 -26.90
N ARG A 182 1.72 -0.35 -25.97
CA ARG A 182 2.09 -0.09 -24.57
C ARG A 182 2.63 -1.31 -23.85
N ILE A 183 3.41 -1.05 -22.81
CA ILE A 183 3.82 -2.02 -21.82
C ILE A 183 3.27 -1.64 -20.46
N CYS A 184 2.64 -2.58 -19.79
CA CYS A 184 2.00 -2.36 -18.50
C CYS A 184 2.73 -3.11 -17.39
N VAL A 185 3.00 -2.41 -16.30
CA VAL A 185 3.65 -2.96 -15.10
C VAL A 185 2.88 -2.49 -13.88
N GLN A 186 2.92 -3.29 -12.84
CA GLN A 186 2.37 -2.93 -11.54
C GLN A 186 3.48 -2.90 -10.51
N THR A 187 3.48 -1.90 -9.62
CA THR A 187 4.37 -1.82 -8.47
C THR A 187 3.59 -1.87 -7.18
N GLY A 188 4.07 -2.70 -6.23
CA GLY A 188 3.38 -2.94 -4.97
C GLY A 188 4.07 -2.26 -3.81
N PHE A 189 3.40 -1.32 -3.13
CA PHE A 189 3.93 -0.61 -1.97
C PHE A 189 3.64 -1.31 -0.65
N SER A 190 2.56 -2.10 -0.56
CA SER A 190 2.14 -2.74 0.69
C SER A 190 3.10 -3.85 1.12
N ASP A 191 3.36 -4.82 0.24
CA ASP A 191 4.26 -5.93 0.54
C ASP A 191 5.73 -5.46 0.51
N ALA A 192 6.11 -4.62 -0.45
CA ALA A 192 7.45 -4.01 -0.46
C ALA A 192 7.73 -3.22 0.83
N GLY A 193 6.80 -2.39 1.27
CA GLY A 193 6.96 -1.61 2.50
C GLY A 193 7.04 -2.46 3.77
N ARG A 194 6.39 -3.62 3.77
CA ARG A 194 6.44 -4.56 4.90
C ARG A 194 7.82 -5.18 5.08
N TYR A 195 8.47 -5.62 3.98
CA TYR A 195 9.76 -6.29 4.03
C TYR A 195 10.95 -5.34 3.94
N LEU A 196 10.84 -4.27 3.15
CA LEU A 196 11.93 -3.32 2.94
C LEU A 196 11.84 -2.09 3.86
N GLY A 197 10.65 -1.79 4.41
CA GLY A 197 10.30 -0.49 4.96
C GLY A 197 9.81 0.48 3.88
N GLN A 198 8.85 1.35 4.19
CA GLN A 198 8.21 2.23 3.19
C GLN A 198 9.19 3.18 2.51
N THR A 199 10.12 3.74 3.27
CA THR A 199 11.12 4.68 2.75
C THR A 199 12.13 4.02 1.80
N ALA A 200 12.50 2.78 2.05
CA ALA A 200 13.35 2.00 1.15
C ALA A 200 12.56 1.47 -0.07
N ALA A 201 11.32 1.07 0.14
CA ALA A 201 10.45 0.57 -0.92
C ALA A 201 10.22 1.61 -2.02
N VAL A 202 9.93 2.88 -1.66
CA VAL A 202 9.71 3.93 -2.66
C VAL A 202 10.95 4.18 -3.52
N LEU A 203 12.16 4.18 -2.94
CA LEU A 203 13.41 4.33 -3.70
C LEU A 203 13.69 3.12 -4.59
N SER A 204 13.38 1.92 -4.12
CA SER A 204 13.54 0.68 -4.89
C SER A 204 12.58 0.62 -6.08
N ILE A 205 11.33 1.01 -5.88
CA ILE A 205 10.31 1.12 -6.94
C ILE A 205 10.73 2.16 -7.97
N GLU A 206 11.13 3.34 -7.52
CA GLU A 206 11.60 4.41 -8.39
C GLU A 206 12.81 3.99 -9.24
N ASN A 207 13.75 3.25 -8.65
CA ASN A 207 14.89 2.69 -9.37
C ASN A 207 14.46 1.64 -10.41
N LEU A 208 13.49 0.77 -10.06
CA LEU A 208 12.95 -0.20 -11.00
C LEU A 208 12.27 0.48 -12.20
N GLN A 209 11.47 1.53 -11.96
CA GLN A 209 10.82 2.30 -13.03
C GLN A 209 11.84 2.85 -14.03
N ARG A 210 12.93 3.46 -13.55
CA ARG A 210 14.02 3.96 -14.41
C ARG A 210 14.72 2.84 -15.17
N LYS A 211 14.97 1.70 -14.53
CA LYS A 211 15.60 0.55 -15.19
C LYS A 211 14.72 -0.02 -16.30
N ILE A 212 13.40 -0.12 -16.07
CA ILE A 212 12.46 -0.57 -17.11
C ILE A 212 12.45 0.40 -18.28
N ALA A 213 12.34 1.72 -18.01
CA ALA A 213 12.38 2.72 -19.06
C ALA A 213 13.68 2.66 -19.87
N LYS A 214 14.81 2.46 -19.20
CA LYS A 214 16.09 2.30 -19.88
C LYS A 214 16.12 1.04 -20.76
N VAL A 215 15.59 -0.08 -20.29
CA VAL A 215 15.49 -1.32 -21.08
C VAL A 215 14.65 -1.10 -22.34
N LEU A 216 13.55 -0.35 -22.26
CA LEU A 216 12.74 0.00 -23.45
C LEU A 216 13.55 0.84 -24.45
N SER A 217 14.23 1.88 -23.96
CA SER A 217 15.07 2.75 -24.80
C SER A 217 16.21 1.97 -25.47
N ASP A 218 16.94 1.14 -24.70
CA ASP A 218 18.07 0.34 -25.20
C ASP A 218 17.64 -0.72 -26.24
N ASN A 219 16.36 -1.12 -26.27
CA ASN A 219 15.82 -2.09 -27.23
C ASN A 219 14.98 -1.44 -28.36
N ASN A 220 15.10 -0.12 -28.56
CA ASN A 220 14.38 0.65 -29.58
C ASN A 220 12.84 0.47 -29.48
N LEU A 221 12.31 0.56 -28.27
CA LEU A 221 10.88 0.49 -27.95
C LEU A 221 10.38 1.77 -27.26
N SER A 222 11.04 2.91 -27.52
CA SER A 222 10.64 4.21 -26.95
C SER A 222 9.30 4.71 -27.49
N GLU A 223 8.80 4.12 -28.56
CA GLU A 223 7.46 4.39 -29.08
C GLU A 223 6.32 3.77 -28.24
N LEU A 224 6.65 2.82 -27.34
CA LEU A 224 5.66 2.22 -26.45
C LEU A 224 5.43 3.11 -25.24
N GLU A 225 4.14 3.32 -24.95
CA GLU A 225 3.72 3.94 -23.70
C GLU A 225 4.08 3.01 -22.52
N LEU A 226 4.84 3.52 -21.54
CA LEU A 226 5.09 2.80 -20.29
C LEU A 226 3.98 3.11 -19.30
N VAL A 227 3.10 2.15 -19.07
CA VAL A 227 2.01 2.28 -18.10
C VAL A 227 2.41 1.64 -16.79
N ILE A 228 2.45 2.43 -15.72
CA ILE A 228 2.77 1.97 -14.38
C ILE A 228 1.53 2.10 -13.50
N PHE A 229 1.06 0.98 -12.96
CA PHE A 229 0.01 0.95 -11.96
C PHE A 229 0.62 0.86 -10.57
N ASP A 230 0.61 1.97 -9.85
CA ASP A 230 1.11 2.05 -8.48
C ASP A 230 0.02 1.65 -7.48
N THR A 231 0.19 0.48 -6.85
CA THR A 231 -0.75 -0.01 -5.83
C THR A 231 -0.43 0.56 -4.45
N HIS A 232 -0.28 1.86 -4.36
CA HIS A 232 -0.22 2.54 -3.08
C HIS A 232 -1.64 2.81 -2.57
N GLY A 233 -1.78 2.88 -1.26
CA GLY A 233 -3.00 3.38 -0.63
C GLY A 233 -2.76 4.78 -0.04
N GLU A 234 -3.79 5.36 0.58
CA GLU A 234 -3.68 6.62 1.31
C GLU A 234 -2.94 6.46 2.62
N SER A 235 -2.99 5.26 3.18
CA SER A 235 -2.31 5.03 4.44
C SER A 235 -0.80 5.15 4.28
N ILE A 236 -0.15 5.78 5.25
CA ILE A 236 1.30 5.97 5.29
C ILE A 236 2.03 4.63 5.16
N GLY A 237 1.52 3.57 5.79
CA GLY A 237 2.08 2.22 5.70
C GLY A 237 1.92 1.53 4.34
N ARG A 238 1.27 2.19 3.36
CA ARG A 238 1.05 1.70 2.00
C ARG A 238 1.56 2.67 0.94
N GLY A 239 2.49 3.55 1.30
CA GLY A 239 3.07 4.52 0.38
C GLY A 239 2.24 5.79 0.18
N GLY A 240 1.16 5.97 0.94
CA GLY A 240 0.37 7.20 0.93
C GLY A 240 1.14 8.37 1.53
N HIS A 241 0.95 9.56 0.98
CA HIS A 241 1.48 10.80 1.53
C HIS A 241 0.30 11.63 2.08
N PRO A 242 0.28 11.94 3.38
CA PRO A 242 -0.95 12.44 4.02
C PRO A 242 -1.21 13.93 3.85
N ILE A 243 -0.27 14.73 3.29
CA ILE A 243 -0.41 16.19 3.24
C ILE A 243 -1.48 16.60 2.22
N SER A 244 -1.28 16.21 0.95
CA SER A 244 -2.17 16.55 -0.14
C SER A 244 -2.06 15.52 -1.27
N LEU A 245 -3.03 15.52 -2.17
CA LEU A 245 -2.98 14.70 -3.37
C LEU A 245 -1.76 15.04 -4.25
N GLU A 246 -1.42 16.32 -4.38
CA GLU A 246 -0.26 16.78 -5.14
C GLU A 246 1.06 16.27 -4.53
N ASP A 247 1.21 16.36 -3.21
CA ASP A 247 2.40 15.85 -2.51
C ASP A 247 2.52 14.34 -2.63
N ARG A 248 1.40 13.62 -2.58
CA ARG A 248 1.34 12.19 -2.83
C ARG A 248 1.84 11.85 -4.24
N LEU A 249 1.37 12.57 -5.27
CA LEU A 249 1.82 12.39 -6.64
C LEU A 249 3.31 12.68 -6.79
N LYS A 250 3.81 13.76 -6.18
CA LYS A 250 5.25 14.11 -6.15
C LYS A 250 6.10 13.10 -5.37
N TYR A 251 5.52 12.48 -4.36
CA TYR A 251 6.21 11.46 -3.57
C TYR A 251 6.44 10.18 -4.37
N ILE A 252 5.43 9.74 -5.12
CA ILE A 252 5.47 8.51 -5.91
C ILE A 252 6.26 8.70 -7.19
N ASN A 253 6.04 9.81 -7.88
CA ASN A 253 6.64 10.11 -9.18
C ASN A 253 7.50 11.37 -9.11
N CYS A 254 8.73 11.22 -8.69
CA CYS A 254 9.63 12.35 -8.49
C CYS A 254 10.11 12.97 -9.82
N ASN A 255 10.45 14.25 -9.75
CA ASN A 255 10.92 15.00 -10.92
C ASN A 255 12.16 14.40 -11.59
N TYR A 256 13.08 13.82 -10.80
CA TYR A 256 14.28 13.18 -11.35
C TYR A 256 13.92 12.00 -12.27
N THR A 257 13.04 11.11 -11.81
CA THR A 257 12.58 9.97 -12.63
C THR A 257 11.83 10.45 -13.87
N ARG A 258 10.88 11.39 -13.71
CA ARG A 258 10.14 11.97 -14.86
C ARG A 258 11.09 12.55 -15.92
N ASN A 259 12.12 13.31 -15.49
CA ASN A 259 13.09 13.88 -16.41
C ASN A 259 13.91 12.80 -17.11
N LYS A 260 14.34 11.75 -16.38
CA LYS A 260 15.10 10.65 -16.98
C LYS A 260 14.29 9.86 -18.01
N LEU A 261 13.01 9.62 -17.77
CA LEU A 261 12.15 8.99 -18.76
C LEU A 261 11.98 9.87 -19.99
N SER A 262 11.81 11.18 -19.78
CA SER A 262 11.76 12.16 -20.88
C SER A 262 13.08 12.22 -21.70
N ASP A 263 14.25 12.15 -21.03
CA ASP A 263 15.56 12.08 -21.70
C ASP A 263 15.68 10.84 -22.61
N TRP A 264 15.00 9.76 -22.27
CA TRP A 264 14.95 8.51 -23.05
C TRP A 264 13.78 8.45 -24.02
N ASN A 265 13.01 9.52 -24.17
CA ASN A 265 11.78 9.61 -24.97
C ASN A 265 10.74 8.53 -24.61
N ILE A 266 10.66 8.18 -23.33
CA ILE A 266 9.64 7.24 -22.82
C ILE A 266 8.44 8.04 -22.33
N GLU A 267 7.28 7.79 -22.92
CA GLU A 267 6.00 8.29 -22.43
C GLU A 267 5.57 7.48 -21.22
N LEU A 268 5.32 8.16 -20.10
CA LEU A 268 4.88 7.55 -18.85
C LEU A 268 3.42 7.87 -18.58
N SER A 269 2.60 6.83 -18.55
CA SER A 269 1.25 6.88 -18.00
C SER A 269 1.20 6.22 -16.63
N GLN A 270 0.65 6.92 -15.65
CA GLN A 270 0.49 6.38 -14.31
C GLN A 270 -0.97 6.13 -13.98
N GLU A 271 -1.23 4.94 -13.47
CA GLU A 271 -2.52 4.56 -12.91
C GLU A 271 -2.44 4.57 -11.39
N TYR A 272 -3.37 5.24 -10.74
CA TYR A 272 -3.45 5.35 -9.29
C TYR A 272 -4.62 4.54 -8.76
N SER A 273 -4.41 3.87 -7.63
CA SER A 273 -5.46 3.14 -6.94
C SER A 273 -6.02 3.98 -5.80
N PHE A 274 -7.32 4.25 -5.85
CA PHE A 274 -8.08 4.81 -4.75
C PHE A 274 -8.95 3.70 -4.15
N GLN A 275 -8.60 3.20 -2.98
CA GLN A 275 -9.26 2.06 -2.36
C GLN A 275 -9.86 2.42 -1.00
N GLY A 276 -10.98 1.77 -0.65
CA GLY A 276 -11.59 1.92 0.67
C GLY A 276 -11.96 3.36 1.00
N GLY A 277 -11.42 3.88 2.09
CA GLY A 277 -11.70 5.24 2.58
C GLY A 277 -11.35 6.35 1.58
N ASP A 278 -10.28 6.20 0.80
CA ASP A 278 -9.88 7.18 -0.21
C ASP A 278 -10.87 7.26 -1.38
N GLY A 279 -11.36 6.10 -1.83
CA GLY A 279 -12.38 6.08 -2.85
C GLY A 279 -13.59 6.90 -2.42
N TYR A 280 -13.99 6.79 -1.16
CA TYR A 280 -15.05 7.61 -0.59
C TYR A 280 -14.62 9.08 -0.42
N GLN A 281 -13.45 9.33 0.12
CA GLN A 281 -12.97 10.67 0.40
C GLN A 281 -12.86 11.53 -0.87
N TYR A 282 -12.33 10.96 -1.96
CA TYR A 282 -12.09 11.72 -3.18
C TYR A 282 -13.18 11.60 -4.24
N PHE A 283 -14.00 10.54 -4.22
CA PHE A 283 -14.97 10.26 -5.29
C PHE A 283 -16.41 10.08 -4.80
N PHE A 284 -16.68 10.36 -3.55
CA PHE A 284 -18.00 10.31 -2.97
C PHE A 284 -18.87 11.50 -3.39
N ASN A 285 -18.27 12.68 -3.50
CA ASN A 285 -18.91 13.93 -3.85
C ASN A 285 -18.43 14.38 -5.24
N PRO A 286 -19.31 14.83 -6.14
CA PRO A 286 -18.91 15.32 -7.47
C PRO A 286 -17.87 16.43 -7.44
N ASP A 287 -17.96 17.37 -6.50
CA ASP A 287 -17.01 18.49 -6.37
C ASP A 287 -15.63 17.99 -5.94
N LEU A 288 -15.57 17.05 -4.99
CA LEU A 288 -14.32 16.43 -4.58
C LEU A 288 -13.71 15.60 -5.71
N SER A 289 -14.54 14.86 -6.45
CA SER A 289 -14.09 14.10 -7.63
C SER A 289 -13.48 15.01 -8.67
N TYR A 290 -14.16 16.11 -8.97
CA TYR A 290 -13.67 17.12 -9.91
C TYR A 290 -12.35 17.73 -9.43
N ALA A 291 -12.28 18.15 -8.17
CA ALA A 291 -11.05 18.69 -7.58
C ALA A 291 -9.90 17.69 -7.62
N ALA A 292 -10.13 16.41 -7.28
CA ALA A 292 -9.12 15.36 -7.31
C ALA A 292 -8.60 15.10 -8.73
N LEU A 293 -9.50 14.95 -9.71
CA LEU A 293 -9.13 14.75 -11.11
C LEU A 293 -8.39 15.96 -11.69
N THR A 294 -8.81 17.19 -11.32
CA THR A 294 -8.10 18.41 -11.71
C THR A 294 -6.68 18.42 -11.16
N ARG A 295 -6.46 18.11 -9.88
CA ARG A 295 -5.11 18.06 -9.28
C ARG A 295 -4.23 17.01 -9.94
N ILE A 296 -4.77 15.83 -10.27
CA ILE A 296 -4.04 14.81 -11.00
C ILE A 296 -3.64 15.33 -12.39
N SER A 297 -4.56 15.95 -13.11
CA SER A 297 -4.31 16.49 -14.45
C SER A 297 -3.28 17.62 -14.42
N GLU A 298 -3.39 18.57 -13.49
CA GLU A 298 -2.42 19.65 -13.30
C GLU A 298 -1.02 19.10 -13.02
N PHE A 299 -0.91 18.07 -12.17
CA PHE A 299 0.37 17.41 -11.90
C PHE A 299 0.96 16.76 -13.15
N CYS A 300 0.15 16.02 -13.92
CA CYS A 300 0.59 15.36 -15.15
C CYS A 300 1.06 16.37 -16.22
N LEU A 301 0.34 17.49 -16.36
CA LEU A 301 0.66 18.55 -17.30
C LEU A 301 1.77 19.49 -16.82
N SER A 302 2.07 19.49 -15.51
CA SER A 302 3.14 20.33 -14.99
C SER A 302 4.49 19.91 -15.55
N LYS A 303 5.24 20.89 -16.06
CA LYS A 303 6.62 20.65 -16.49
C LYS A 303 7.45 20.27 -15.26
N SER A 304 8.14 19.14 -15.33
CA SER A 304 9.07 18.75 -14.28
C SER A 304 10.20 19.78 -14.21
N ASN A 305 10.53 20.23 -12.99
CA ASN A 305 11.66 21.14 -12.79
C ASN A 305 12.95 20.40 -13.22
N LYS A 306 13.71 20.95 -14.16
CA LYS A 306 14.92 20.32 -14.74
C LYS A 306 16.10 20.21 -13.77
N ASN A 307 15.87 20.38 -12.46
CA ASN A 307 16.94 20.23 -11.48
C ASN A 307 17.29 18.74 -11.29
N LEU A 308 18.22 18.26 -12.11
CA LEU A 308 18.80 16.91 -12.07
C LEU A 308 19.92 16.77 -11.02
N ASN A 309 20.23 17.84 -10.27
CA ASN A 309 21.39 17.93 -9.38
C ASN A 309 21.08 17.56 -7.93
N ASP A 310 20.07 16.70 -7.69
CA ASP A 310 19.81 16.23 -6.33
C ASP A 310 20.92 15.28 -5.85
N PRO A 311 21.58 15.56 -4.71
CA PRO A 311 22.69 14.77 -4.18
C PRO A 311 22.37 13.28 -3.98
N LEU A 312 21.11 12.94 -3.74
CA LEU A 312 20.69 11.55 -3.57
C LEU A 312 20.94 10.69 -4.81
N TYR A 313 20.87 11.30 -6.00
CA TYR A 313 21.08 10.61 -7.27
C TYR A 313 22.51 10.77 -7.82
N LEU A 314 23.17 11.87 -7.44
CA LEU A 314 24.56 12.13 -7.87
C LEU A 314 25.57 11.30 -7.07
N SER A 315 25.26 10.97 -5.82
CA SER A 315 26.09 10.16 -4.92
C SER A 315 25.29 8.96 -4.42
N PRO A 316 25.21 7.88 -5.20
CA PRO A 316 24.31 6.75 -4.92
C PRO A 316 24.65 6.01 -3.61
N ASP A 317 25.89 6.08 -3.12
CA ASP A 317 26.33 5.37 -1.92
C ASP A 317 25.48 5.68 -0.69
N PHE A 318 25.11 6.95 -0.51
CA PHE A 318 24.24 7.35 0.60
C PHE A 318 22.85 6.71 0.49
N GLY A 319 22.25 6.76 -0.70
CA GLY A 319 20.94 6.17 -0.96
C GLY A 319 20.95 4.65 -0.79
N ILE A 320 22.01 4.00 -1.26
CA ILE A 320 22.20 2.54 -1.12
C ILE A 320 22.35 2.17 0.36
N GLU A 321 23.19 2.89 1.10
CA GLU A 321 23.39 2.66 2.54
C GLU A 321 22.08 2.89 3.33
N PHE A 322 21.33 3.94 2.99
CA PHE A 322 20.02 4.21 3.58
C PHE A 322 19.06 3.05 3.33
N VAL A 323 18.85 2.66 2.07
CA VAL A 323 17.96 1.55 1.69
C VAL A 323 18.36 0.26 2.40
N ASN A 324 19.66 -0.08 2.40
CA ASN A 324 20.16 -1.30 3.04
C ASN A 324 19.93 -1.30 4.56
N THR A 325 20.12 -0.16 5.22
CA THR A 325 19.90 -0.07 6.68
C THR A 325 18.43 -0.22 7.04
N ILE A 326 17.54 0.45 6.29
CA ILE A 326 16.09 0.33 6.49
C ILE A 326 15.64 -1.13 6.26
N LYS A 327 16.07 -1.73 5.16
CA LYS A 327 15.78 -3.11 4.82
C LYS A 327 16.24 -4.08 5.90
N GLN A 328 17.51 -4.00 6.34
CA GLN A 328 18.07 -4.87 7.38
C GLN A 328 17.26 -4.82 8.67
N PHE A 329 16.80 -3.63 9.06
CA PHE A 329 15.93 -3.49 10.22
C PHE A 329 14.59 -4.21 10.02
N ASN A 330 13.93 -3.98 8.89
CA ASN A 330 12.62 -4.59 8.62
C ASN A 330 12.71 -6.10 8.43
N THR A 331 13.73 -6.62 7.76
CA THR A 331 13.99 -8.06 7.67
C THR A 331 14.18 -8.66 9.07
N LYS A 332 15.03 -8.05 9.90
CA LYS A 332 15.28 -8.53 11.27
C LYS A 332 14.02 -8.57 12.12
N ILE A 333 13.14 -7.56 12.00
CA ILE A 333 11.89 -7.54 12.76
C ILE A 333 10.90 -8.58 12.23
N MET A 334 10.86 -8.78 10.91
CA MET A 334 10.00 -9.79 10.28
C MET A 334 10.42 -11.23 10.64
N ASP A 335 11.70 -11.46 10.87
CA ASP A 335 12.24 -12.77 11.27
C ASP A 335 12.19 -12.98 12.79
N ASP A 336 11.80 -11.95 13.57
CA ASP A 336 11.72 -12.07 15.04
C ASP A 336 10.44 -12.80 15.46
N PRO A 337 10.55 -13.99 16.12
CA PRO A 337 9.40 -14.73 16.61
C PRO A 337 8.58 -13.97 17.67
N ASN A 338 9.17 -12.97 18.34
CA ASN A 338 8.45 -12.12 19.27
C ASN A 338 7.53 -11.15 18.55
N TYR A 339 7.90 -10.72 17.34
CA TYR A 339 7.03 -9.90 16.48
C TYR A 339 5.84 -10.72 15.96
N ALA A 340 6.05 -12.00 15.60
CA ALA A 340 4.95 -12.90 15.29
C ALA A 340 4.00 -13.08 16.49
N ALA A 341 4.52 -13.16 17.72
CA ALA A 341 3.71 -13.20 18.92
C ALA A 341 2.87 -11.93 19.12
N LEU A 342 3.44 -10.75 18.87
CA LEU A 342 2.72 -9.47 18.91
C LEU A 342 1.54 -9.46 17.90
N LEU A 343 1.79 -9.87 16.67
CA LEU A 343 0.76 -9.95 15.65
C LEU A 343 -0.33 -10.97 15.98
N ASN A 344 0.02 -12.09 16.62
CA ASN A 344 -0.97 -13.07 17.08
C ASN A 344 -1.84 -12.55 18.21
N VAL A 345 -1.21 -11.98 19.24
CA VAL A 345 -1.93 -11.49 20.43
C VAL A 345 -2.93 -10.41 20.03
N PHE A 346 -2.48 -9.43 19.26
CA PHE A 346 -3.32 -8.29 18.92
C PHE A 346 -4.12 -8.50 17.64
N GLY A 347 -3.49 -9.00 16.58
CA GLY A 347 -4.10 -9.07 15.26
C GLY A 347 -5.17 -10.14 15.08
N SER A 348 -5.09 -11.23 15.84
CA SER A 348 -6.03 -12.35 15.71
C SER A 348 -7.06 -12.43 16.84
N ASN A 349 -6.79 -11.81 18.00
CA ASN A 349 -7.55 -12.08 19.21
C ASN A 349 -8.14 -10.83 19.88
N ILE A 350 -7.47 -9.68 19.84
CA ILE A 350 -7.84 -8.51 20.64
C ILE A 350 -8.32 -7.35 19.78
N LEU A 351 -7.61 -7.07 18.67
CA LEU A 351 -7.97 -5.96 17.80
C LEU A 351 -8.89 -6.41 16.68
N TYR A 352 -9.79 -5.53 16.28
CA TYR A 352 -10.68 -5.80 15.17
C TYR A 352 -9.91 -5.90 13.86
N SER A 353 -10.28 -6.89 13.05
CA SER A 353 -9.79 -7.00 11.68
C SER A 353 -10.36 -5.84 10.86
N THR A 354 -9.53 -4.86 10.55
CA THR A 354 -9.87 -3.77 9.65
C THR A 354 -9.35 -4.09 8.25
N GLY A 355 -10.24 -4.14 7.30
CA GLY A 355 -9.90 -4.41 5.91
C GLY A 355 -10.86 -5.38 5.23
N SER A 356 -10.90 -5.33 3.91
CA SER A 356 -11.80 -6.14 3.07
C SER A 356 -11.42 -7.62 2.98
N ARG A 357 -10.35 -8.05 3.64
CA ARG A 357 -9.78 -9.40 3.51
C ARG A 357 -9.41 -10.02 4.84
N ALA A 358 -9.46 -11.35 4.90
CA ALA A 358 -8.99 -12.10 6.05
C ALA A 358 -7.53 -11.78 6.40
N VAL A 359 -7.19 -11.78 7.68
CA VAL A 359 -5.84 -11.49 8.19
C VAL A 359 -4.82 -12.48 7.61
N LYS A 360 -5.16 -13.76 7.54
CA LYS A 360 -4.29 -14.85 7.07
C LYS A 360 -4.40 -15.05 5.56
N ARG A 361 -3.29 -15.42 4.90
CA ARG A 361 -3.28 -15.82 3.49
C ARG A 361 -3.99 -17.17 3.33
N GLN A 362 -4.86 -17.30 2.31
CA GLN A 362 -5.73 -18.48 2.10
C GLN A 362 -5.00 -19.74 1.61
N HIS A 363 -3.70 -19.68 1.29
CA HIS A 363 -2.96 -20.81 0.72
C HIS A 363 -2.46 -21.84 1.75
N GLU A 364 -2.65 -21.59 3.03
CA GLU A 364 -2.34 -22.57 4.05
C GLU A 364 -3.61 -23.35 4.42
N SER A 365 -3.69 -24.57 3.91
CA SER A 365 -4.68 -25.58 4.30
C SER A 365 -4.56 -25.83 5.80
N GLY A 366 -5.52 -25.36 6.57
CA GLY A 366 -5.62 -25.70 7.99
C GLY A 366 -6.38 -24.66 8.81
N THR A 367 -7.20 -25.18 9.69
CA THR A 367 -8.03 -24.47 10.69
C THR A 367 -7.24 -23.71 11.77
N LYS A 368 -5.90 -23.63 11.66
CA LYS A 368 -5.07 -22.95 12.67
C LYS A 368 -5.06 -21.44 12.43
N THR A 369 -5.62 -20.71 13.36
CA THR A 369 -5.67 -19.23 13.39
C THR A 369 -4.34 -18.59 13.75
N LEU A 370 -3.38 -19.35 14.29
CA LEU A 370 -2.09 -18.83 14.75
C LEU A 370 -1.15 -18.46 13.60
N VAL A 371 -0.48 -17.32 13.75
CA VAL A 371 0.56 -16.82 12.87
C VAL A 371 1.91 -17.20 13.47
N TYR A 372 2.67 -18.06 12.80
CA TYR A 372 4.00 -18.48 13.25
C TYR A 372 5.12 -17.57 12.72
N HIS A 373 4.87 -16.97 11.56
CA HIS A 373 5.78 -16.01 10.96
C HIS A 373 4.98 -14.82 10.38
N PRO A 374 5.45 -13.58 10.53
CA PRO A 374 4.74 -12.38 10.06
C PRO A 374 4.38 -12.41 8.56
N SER A 375 5.14 -13.12 7.72
CA SER A 375 4.84 -13.28 6.28
C SER A 375 3.50 -14.00 6.01
N GLN A 376 2.99 -14.76 6.97
CA GLN A 376 1.70 -15.44 6.86
C GLN A 376 0.52 -14.49 6.97
N THR A 377 0.71 -13.28 7.50
CA THR A 377 -0.29 -12.23 7.50
C THR A 377 -0.27 -11.46 6.17
N ARG A 378 -1.37 -10.82 5.83
CA ARG A 378 -1.42 -9.89 4.70
C ARG A 378 -0.90 -8.52 5.13
N ALA A 379 -0.29 -7.77 4.21
CA ALA A 379 0.30 -6.47 4.51
C ALA A 379 -0.73 -5.46 5.07
N ILE A 380 -1.94 -5.40 4.51
CA ILE A 380 -2.97 -4.47 4.96
C ILE A 380 -3.42 -4.76 6.41
N PRO A 381 -3.82 -6.00 6.77
CA PRO A 381 -4.12 -6.34 8.16
C PRO A 381 -2.95 -6.08 9.12
N GLN A 382 -1.72 -6.38 8.73
CA GLN A 382 -0.54 -6.11 9.56
C GLN A 382 -0.39 -4.61 9.84
N ASN A 383 -0.52 -3.76 8.81
CA ASN A 383 -0.45 -2.31 8.97
C ASN A 383 -1.59 -1.79 9.86
N SER A 384 -2.79 -2.36 9.73
CA SER A 384 -3.92 -2.03 10.57
C SER A 384 -3.68 -2.36 12.05
N VAL A 385 -3.09 -3.53 12.35
CA VAL A 385 -2.70 -3.89 13.72
C VAL A 385 -1.68 -2.89 14.27
N LEU A 386 -0.63 -2.57 13.51
CA LEU A 386 0.37 -1.60 13.94
C LEU A 386 -0.22 -0.20 14.17
N GLN A 387 -1.12 0.24 13.32
CA GLN A 387 -1.80 1.52 13.48
C GLN A 387 -2.67 1.55 14.74
N GLN A 388 -3.42 0.49 15.01
CA GLN A 388 -4.22 0.35 16.22
C GLN A 388 -3.35 0.31 17.48
N LEU A 389 -2.17 -0.25 17.40
CA LEU A 389 -1.17 -0.23 18.49
C LEU A 389 -0.42 1.12 18.62
N GLY A 390 -0.78 2.11 17.80
CA GLY A 390 -0.14 3.43 17.87
C GLY A 390 1.27 3.50 17.30
N MET A 391 1.71 2.50 16.51
CA MET A 391 3.08 2.50 15.98
C MET A 391 3.13 2.10 14.50
N LEU A 392 3.47 3.04 13.63
CA LEU A 392 3.64 2.83 12.19
C LEU A 392 5.04 2.28 11.87
N ALA A 393 5.33 1.07 12.38
CA ALA A 393 6.66 0.49 12.40
C ALA A 393 7.31 0.32 11.02
N ASN A 394 6.55 -0.03 9.99
CA ASN A 394 7.07 -0.20 8.62
C ASN A 394 7.46 1.12 7.93
N THR A 395 7.04 2.26 8.47
CA THR A 395 7.46 3.59 7.97
C THR A 395 8.59 4.19 8.82
N LEU A 396 8.56 3.98 10.13
CA LEU A 396 9.56 4.50 11.06
C LEU A 396 10.79 3.60 11.17
N GLY A 397 10.60 2.29 11.00
CA GLY A 397 11.63 1.30 11.30
C GLY A 397 12.88 1.40 10.44
N GLY A 398 14.04 1.42 11.09
CA GLY A 398 15.36 1.52 10.47
C GLY A 398 15.87 2.95 10.29
N VAL A 399 14.97 3.95 10.28
CA VAL A 399 15.36 5.36 10.12
C VAL A 399 16.19 5.84 11.31
N GLY A 400 15.78 5.49 12.54
CA GLY A 400 16.55 5.78 13.75
C GLY A 400 17.91 5.11 13.75
N ASN A 401 18.01 3.88 13.28
CA ASN A 401 19.28 3.17 13.11
C ASN A 401 20.22 3.87 12.14
N PHE A 402 19.70 4.30 10.99
CA PHE A 402 20.50 5.02 10.01
C PHE A 402 20.96 6.38 10.52
N LEU A 403 20.06 7.13 11.16
CA LEU A 403 20.34 8.41 11.76
C LEU A 403 21.46 8.33 12.82
N ARG A 404 21.47 7.25 13.61
CA ARG A 404 22.49 7.00 14.64
C ARG A 404 23.87 6.70 14.08
N LYS A 405 23.95 6.07 12.89
CA LYS A 405 25.23 5.76 12.24
C LYS A 405 26.01 7.03 11.88
N ASP A 406 25.36 7.99 11.21
CA ASP A 406 25.96 9.25 10.82
C ASP A 406 24.95 10.41 10.85
N PRO A 407 24.72 11.02 12.03
CA PRO A 407 23.75 12.11 12.18
C PRO A 407 24.11 13.37 11.36
N LYS A 408 25.41 13.59 11.12
CA LYS A 408 25.86 14.77 10.35
C LYS A 408 25.53 14.60 8.87
N LYS A 409 25.91 13.46 8.29
CA LYS A 409 25.64 13.13 6.89
C LYS A 409 24.14 13.08 6.62
N PHE A 410 23.36 12.48 7.52
CA PHE A 410 21.90 12.46 7.46
C PHE A 410 21.32 13.88 7.39
N THR A 411 21.73 14.75 8.31
CA THR A 411 21.25 16.15 8.38
C THR A 411 21.67 16.95 7.14
N ASP A 412 22.86 16.70 6.62
CA ASP A 412 23.37 17.37 5.43
C ASP A 412 22.56 16.99 4.18
N TYR A 413 22.30 15.70 3.98
CA TYR A 413 21.43 15.23 2.90
C TYR A 413 19.98 15.71 3.05
N TYR A 414 19.44 15.73 4.27
CA TYR A 414 18.11 16.29 4.52
C TYR A 414 18.02 17.77 4.10
N LYS A 415 19.07 18.56 4.30
CA LYS A 415 19.10 19.97 3.90
C LYS A 415 19.28 20.18 2.40
N LYS A 416 20.08 19.34 1.74
CA LYS A 416 20.52 19.53 0.35
C LYS A 416 19.71 18.76 -0.69
N SER A 417 19.15 17.60 -0.32
CA SER A 417 18.37 16.75 -1.21
C SER A 417 16.87 17.00 -1.03
N GLU A 418 16.23 17.53 -2.06
CA GLU A 418 14.78 17.72 -2.06
C GLU A 418 14.06 16.37 -2.01
N ARG A 419 14.60 15.36 -2.72
CA ARG A 419 14.04 14.01 -2.70
C ARG A 419 14.13 13.35 -1.34
N PHE A 420 15.28 13.40 -0.71
CA PHE A 420 15.47 12.83 0.63
C PHE A 420 14.60 13.53 1.67
N LYS A 421 14.49 14.85 1.59
CA LYS A 421 13.60 15.64 2.44
C LYS A 421 12.14 15.16 2.32
N ARG A 422 11.63 14.98 1.09
CA ARG A 422 10.27 14.50 0.84
C ARG A 422 10.03 13.08 1.37
N ILE A 423 11.02 12.19 1.28
CA ILE A 423 10.95 10.85 1.86
C ILE A 423 10.87 10.93 3.39
N LEU A 424 11.62 11.84 4.00
CA LEU A 424 11.60 12.02 5.45
C LEU A 424 10.37 12.78 5.96
N ASP A 425 9.69 13.53 5.12
CA ASP A 425 8.41 14.14 5.50
C ASP A 425 7.37 13.06 5.84
N ILE A 426 7.33 11.95 5.09
CA ILE A 426 6.47 10.80 5.46
C ILE A 426 6.85 10.21 6.83
N VAL A 427 8.14 10.17 7.15
CA VAL A 427 8.61 9.70 8.46
C VAL A 427 8.14 10.63 9.58
N LYS A 428 8.15 11.94 9.36
CA LYS A 428 7.61 12.91 10.32
C LYS A 428 6.12 12.75 10.52
N TYR A 429 5.37 12.53 9.44
CA TYR A 429 3.94 12.24 9.54
C TYR A 429 3.66 10.94 10.27
N ALA A 430 4.36 9.87 9.92
CA ALA A 430 4.24 8.60 10.63
C ALA A 430 4.57 8.74 12.10
N PHE A 431 5.57 9.56 12.44
CA PHE A 431 5.90 9.88 13.82
C PHE A 431 4.78 10.65 14.52
N ALA A 432 4.21 11.66 13.87
CA ALA A 432 3.11 12.46 14.43
C ALA A 432 1.84 11.63 14.69
N PHE A 433 1.60 10.59 13.86
CA PHE A 433 0.48 9.66 14.04
C PHE A 433 0.83 8.42 14.87
N SER A 434 2.03 8.34 15.43
CA SER A 434 2.47 7.24 16.30
C SER A 434 2.58 7.71 17.74
N ASP A 435 2.11 6.88 18.65
CA ASP A 435 2.26 7.06 20.09
C ASP A 435 2.77 5.74 20.70
N ILE A 436 4.07 5.72 20.97
CA ILE A 436 4.76 4.53 21.49
C ILE A 436 4.26 4.13 22.90
N GLU A 437 3.72 5.06 23.65
CA GLU A 437 3.16 4.79 24.97
C GLU A 437 1.84 4.02 24.88
N VAL A 438 1.08 4.18 23.77
CA VAL A 438 -0.10 3.35 23.50
C VAL A 438 0.31 1.89 23.33
N LEU A 439 1.36 1.61 22.55
CA LEU A 439 1.90 0.25 22.42
C LEU A 439 2.32 -0.30 23.80
N LYS A 440 2.99 0.51 24.61
CA LYS A 440 3.40 0.12 25.94
C LYS A 440 2.20 -0.22 26.83
N ALA A 441 1.16 0.62 26.80
CA ALA A 441 -0.05 0.39 27.59
C ALA A 441 -0.75 -0.94 27.24
N TYR A 442 -0.82 -1.27 25.94
CA TYR A 442 -1.36 -2.58 25.52
C TYR A 442 -0.49 -3.75 25.99
N ILE A 443 0.82 -3.61 25.95
CA ILE A 443 1.76 -4.65 26.41
C ILE A 443 1.65 -4.83 27.92
N ASP A 444 1.48 -3.75 28.68
CA ASP A 444 1.34 -3.79 30.13
C ASP A 444 0.06 -4.50 30.59
N CYS A 445 -0.97 -4.59 29.74
CA CYS A 445 -2.14 -5.43 30.04
C CYS A 445 -1.79 -6.93 30.23
N PHE A 446 -0.64 -7.36 29.71
CA PHE A 446 -0.11 -8.72 29.86
C PHE A 446 0.95 -8.83 30.96
N ASP A 447 1.20 -7.75 31.74
CA ASP A 447 2.10 -7.77 32.87
C ASP A 447 1.47 -8.46 34.09
N PRO A 448 1.98 -9.63 34.50
CA PRO A 448 1.48 -10.32 35.69
C PRO A 448 1.55 -9.43 36.95
N GLY A 449 2.63 -8.62 37.06
CA GLY A 449 2.82 -7.71 38.19
C GLY A 449 1.74 -6.65 38.30
N MET A 450 1.22 -6.15 37.16
CA MET A 450 0.11 -5.22 37.14
C MET A 450 -1.17 -5.85 37.73
N TRP A 451 -1.51 -7.05 37.29
CA TRP A 451 -2.68 -7.78 37.77
C TRP A 451 -2.59 -8.13 39.26
N LEU A 452 -1.41 -8.54 39.73
CA LEU A 452 -1.14 -8.78 41.14
C LEU A 452 -1.32 -7.49 41.96
N SER A 453 -0.76 -6.37 41.50
CA SER A 453 -0.94 -5.06 42.13
C SER A 453 -2.40 -4.64 42.22
N TRP A 454 -3.21 -4.90 41.18
CA TRP A 454 -4.64 -4.59 41.19
C TRP A 454 -5.42 -5.50 42.14
N SER A 455 -5.04 -6.78 42.24
CA SER A 455 -5.67 -7.72 43.14
C SER A 455 -5.60 -7.29 44.63
N THR A 456 -4.55 -6.58 45.01
CA THR A 456 -4.39 -6.06 46.38
C THR A 456 -5.16 -4.77 46.67
N ARG A 457 -5.69 -4.13 45.63
CA ARG A 457 -6.37 -2.83 45.73
C ARG A 457 -7.89 -2.94 45.72
N THR A 458 -8.43 -4.12 45.46
CA THR A 458 -9.89 -4.35 45.47
C THR A 458 -10.34 -4.92 46.79
N ALA A 459 -11.46 -4.43 47.32
CA ALA A 459 -12.12 -4.96 48.52
C ALA A 459 -12.93 -6.25 48.20
N ASP A 460 -13.23 -6.50 46.94
CA ASP A 460 -13.97 -7.69 46.50
C ASP A 460 -13.02 -8.90 46.41
N ILE A 461 -13.27 -9.88 47.26
CA ILE A 461 -12.45 -11.10 47.38
C ILE A 461 -12.48 -11.91 46.09
N ASN A 462 -13.63 -12.08 45.46
CA ASN A 462 -13.76 -12.84 44.21
C ASN A 462 -12.98 -12.16 43.08
N ARG A 463 -13.08 -10.84 42.98
CA ARG A 463 -12.35 -10.05 42.00
C ARG A 463 -10.86 -10.12 42.24
N SER A 464 -10.41 -10.06 43.50
CA SER A 464 -9.00 -10.22 43.87
C SER A 464 -8.47 -11.59 43.44
N GLN A 465 -9.21 -12.66 43.71
CA GLN A 465 -8.81 -14.03 43.31
C GLN A 465 -8.74 -14.17 41.80
N ASN A 466 -9.74 -13.69 41.07
CA ASN A 466 -9.73 -13.72 39.59
C ASN A 466 -8.52 -12.97 39.01
N MET A 467 -8.15 -11.82 39.54
CA MET A 467 -6.98 -11.08 39.12
C MET A 467 -5.66 -11.83 39.38
N LYS A 468 -5.57 -12.54 40.52
CA LYS A 468 -4.40 -13.41 40.82
C LYS A 468 -4.31 -14.56 39.81
N SER A 469 -5.43 -15.24 39.53
CA SER A 469 -5.46 -16.33 38.56
C SER A 469 -5.09 -15.84 37.14
N VAL A 470 -5.49 -14.63 36.75
CA VAL A 470 -5.07 -14.02 35.49
C VAL A 470 -3.55 -13.78 35.50
N ALA A 471 -3.00 -13.25 36.61
CA ALA A 471 -1.54 -13.03 36.72
C ALA A 471 -0.75 -14.33 36.58
N GLU A 472 -1.16 -15.40 37.27
CA GLU A 472 -0.53 -16.73 37.20
C GLU A 472 -0.58 -17.30 35.77
N LEU A 473 -1.71 -17.15 35.10
CA LEU A 473 -1.87 -17.58 33.71
C LEU A 473 -0.94 -16.81 32.76
N LEU A 474 -0.88 -15.48 32.89
CA LEU A 474 -0.02 -14.63 32.06
C LEU A 474 1.47 -14.94 32.28
N GLU A 475 1.88 -15.23 33.53
CA GLU A 475 3.24 -15.65 33.85
C GLU A 475 3.61 -16.96 33.13
N SER A 476 2.67 -17.92 33.10
CA SER A 476 2.89 -19.23 32.47
C SER A 476 3.10 -19.14 30.94
N PHE A 477 2.59 -18.11 30.29
CA PHE A 477 2.68 -17.95 28.82
C PHE A 477 3.88 -17.12 28.34
N ASP A 478 4.60 -16.44 29.23
CA ASP A 478 5.76 -15.61 28.90
C ASP A 478 5.50 -14.52 27.83
N VAL A 479 4.23 -14.13 27.68
CA VAL A 479 3.78 -13.21 26.60
C VAL A 479 4.33 -11.81 26.82
N HIS A 480 4.23 -11.31 28.06
CA HIS A 480 4.68 -9.97 28.41
C HIS A 480 6.16 -9.73 28.05
N TRP A 481 7.03 -10.70 28.37
CA TRP A 481 8.45 -10.63 28.05
C TRP A 481 8.72 -10.56 26.53
N ARG A 482 8.02 -11.39 25.76
CA ARG A 482 8.12 -11.37 24.28
C ARG A 482 7.70 -10.05 23.69
N LEU A 483 6.56 -9.52 24.12
CA LEU A 483 6.02 -8.24 23.65
C LEU A 483 6.95 -7.08 24.03
N ASN A 484 7.52 -7.09 25.25
CA ASN A 484 8.48 -6.08 25.69
C ASN A 484 9.78 -6.09 24.87
N LYS A 485 10.24 -7.22 24.36
CA LYS A 485 11.39 -7.25 23.44
C LYS A 485 11.12 -6.46 22.18
N VAL A 486 9.97 -6.66 21.55
CA VAL A 486 9.55 -5.92 20.36
C VAL A 486 9.41 -4.42 20.68
N TYR A 487 8.73 -4.11 21.78
CA TYR A 487 8.59 -2.73 22.24
C TYR A 487 9.94 -2.01 22.35
N ARG A 488 10.94 -2.63 22.99
CA ARG A 488 12.27 -2.02 23.16
C ARG A 488 12.93 -1.65 21.83
N VAL A 489 12.81 -2.51 20.83
CA VAL A 489 13.37 -2.27 19.51
C VAL A 489 12.64 -1.10 18.83
N LEU A 490 11.31 -1.09 18.86
CA LEU A 490 10.50 -0.03 18.26
C LEU A 490 10.64 1.29 19.01
N HIS A 491 10.70 1.25 20.34
CA HIS A 491 10.91 2.42 21.17
C HIS A 491 12.26 3.10 20.88
N GLN A 492 13.32 2.32 20.65
CA GLN A 492 14.62 2.87 20.30
C GLN A 492 14.56 3.65 18.99
N GLU A 493 13.94 3.08 17.95
CA GLU A 493 13.74 3.77 16.66
C GLU A 493 12.95 5.06 16.84
N TYR A 494 11.83 4.97 17.54
CA TYR A 494 10.96 6.12 17.82
C TYR A 494 11.70 7.26 18.52
N MET A 495 12.51 6.96 19.53
CA MET A 495 13.24 7.97 20.31
C MET A 495 14.36 8.64 19.51
N GLU A 496 15.04 7.91 18.61
CA GLU A 496 16.05 8.53 17.72
C GLU A 496 15.39 9.51 16.73
N ILE A 497 14.28 9.11 16.13
CA ILE A 497 13.52 9.98 15.23
C ILE A 497 12.99 11.21 15.98
N ARG A 498 12.44 11.00 17.18
CA ARG A 498 11.98 12.09 18.05
C ARG A 498 13.09 13.10 18.34
N ASN A 499 14.27 12.62 18.71
CA ASN A 499 15.42 13.48 19.01
C ASN A 499 15.84 14.29 17.77
N TRP A 500 15.81 13.69 16.60
CA TRP A 500 16.08 14.37 15.33
C TRP A 500 15.04 15.47 15.03
N ILE A 501 13.76 15.16 15.14
CA ILE A 501 12.66 16.12 14.90
C ILE A 501 12.77 17.31 15.87
N LEU A 502 13.12 17.07 17.14
CA LEU A 502 13.28 18.10 18.15
C LEU A 502 14.63 18.85 18.07
N GLY A 503 15.47 18.55 17.06
CA GLY A 503 16.80 19.14 16.93
C GLY A 503 17.76 18.79 18.08
N ARG A 504 17.49 17.75 18.86
CA ARG A 504 18.33 17.29 19.95
C ARG A 504 19.47 16.43 19.41
N LYS A 505 20.69 16.62 19.93
CA LYS A 505 21.80 15.72 19.59
C LYS A 505 21.53 14.34 20.19
N SER A 506 21.60 13.30 19.35
CA SER A 506 21.59 11.92 19.83
C SER A 506 22.77 11.73 20.78
N LYS A 507 22.50 11.48 22.04
CA LYS A 507 23.53 11.07 23.00
C LYS A 507 23.60 9.55 22.89
N GLY A 508 24.70 9.03 22.39
CA GLY A 508 24.97 7.64 22.02
C GLY A 508 24.79 6.54 23.09
N ARG A 509 24.11 6.81 24.17
CA ARG A 509 23.49 5.87 25.12
C ARG A 509 22.19 6.50 25.57
N ILE A 510 21.08 6.04 25.03
CA ILE A 510 19.80 6.20 25.72
C ILE A 510 19.97 5.35 26.98
N ALA A 511 20.11 6.01 28.11
CA ALA A 511 19.91 5.34 29.37
C ALA A 511 18.51 4.74 29.32
N VAL A 512 18.43 3.41 29.20
CA VAL A 512 17.20 2.65 29.45
C VAL A 512 17.00 2.75 30.97
N GLY A 513 16.58 3.90 31.39
CA GLY A 513 16.42 4.15 32.79
C GLY A 513 15.80 5.52 32.97
N ARG A 514 14.57 5.54 33.39
CA ARG A 514 13.75 6.70 33.71
C ARG A 514 13.31 7.49 32.46
N GLY A 515 12.62 6.82 31.51
CA GLY A 515 11.47 7.46 30.89
C GLY A 515 10.63 8.01 32.05
N ARG A 516 10.14 9.26 31.97
CA ARG A 516 9.16 9.75 32.93
C ARG A 516 8.17 8.62 33.10
N VAL A 517 8.03 8.13 34.33
CA VAL A 517 6.88 7.30 34.68
C VAL A 517 5.71 8.19 34.33
N ILE A 518 5.06 7.92 33.19
CA ILE A 518 3.79 8.56 32.89
C ILE A 518 2.93 8.14 34.07
N GLU A 519 2.45 9.11 34.83
CA GLU A 519 1.60 8.83 35.97
C GLU A 519 0.55 7.84 35.51
N LYS A 520 0.29 6.81 36.28
CA LYS A 520 -0.61 5.69 35.92
C LYS A 520 -1.93 6.19 35.36
N GLU A 521 -2.43 7.29 35.91
CA GLU A 521 -3.68 7.94 35.48
C GLU A 521 -3.62 8.43 34.05
N ILE A 522 -2.54 9.09 33.63
CA ILE A 522 -2.35 9.56 32.24
C ILE A 522 -2.24 8.37 31.28
N ARG A 523 -1.60 7.28 31.68
CA ARG A 523 -1.48 6.07 30.87
C ARG A 523 -2.84 5.40 30.66
N ASP A 524 -3.63 5.32 31.73
CA ASP A 524 -4.98 4.70 31.69
C ASP A 524 -5.93 5.57 30.84
N GLU A 525 -5.80 6.90 30.90
CA GLU A 525 -6.53 7.82 30.01
C GLU A 525 -6.12 7.67 28.54
N LEU A 526 -4.82 7.59 28.24
CA LEU A 526 -4.34 7.35 26.88
C LEU A 526 -4.83 6.03 26.32
N LEU A 527 -4.84 4.97 27.13
CA LEU A 527 -5.37 3.67 26.75
C LEU A 527 -6.87 3.72 26.45
N LEU A 528 -7.64 4.41 27.30
CA LEU A 528 -9.06 4.63 27.08
C LEU A 528 -9.33 5.44 25.82
N MET A 529 -8.64 6.56 25.63
CA MET A 529 -8.76 7.37 24.40
C MET A 529 -8.41 6.58 23.16
N HIS A 530 -7.37 5.75 23.22
CA HIS A 530 -7.02 4.88 22.11
C HIS A 530 -8.08 3.80 21.85
N GLY A 531 -8.63 3.19 22.91
CA GLY A 531 -9.74 2.24 22.80
C GLY A 531 -10.97 2.86 22.13
N ILE A 532 -11.31 4.07 22.50
CA ILE A 532 -12.41 4.83 21.89
C ILE A 532 -12.09 5.14 20.41
N ARG A 533 -10.88 5.59 20.11
CA ARG A 533 -10.43 5.81 18.73
C ARG A 533 -10.57 4.54 17.88
N VAL A 534 -10.15 3.39 18.41
CA VAL A 534 -10.30 2.09 17.73
C VAL A 534 -11.77 1.75 17.52
N ALA A 535 -12.63 1.94 18.53
CA ALA A 535 -14.07 1.71 18.41
C ALA A 535 -14.71 2.61 17.35
N ILE A 536 -14.31 3.87 17.30
CA ILE A 536 -14.74 4.84 16.29
C ILE A 536 -14.37 4.38 14.88
N PHE A 537 -13.10 4.00 14.65
CA PHE A 537 -12.65 3.49 13.35
C PHE A 537 -13.40 2.20 12.97
N HIS A 538 -13.67 1.34 13.93
CA HIS A 538 -14.43 0.12 13.70
C HIS A 538 -15.88 0.41 13.27
N GLU A 539 -16.56 1.35 13.92
CA GLU A 539 -17.91 1.77 13.55
C GLU A 539 -17.95 2.41 12.15
N ILE A 540 -17.00 3.29 11.85
CA ILE A 540 -16.86 3.87 10.50
C ILE A 540 -16.66 2.76 9.46
N PHE A 541 -15.82 1.78 9.76
CA PHE A 541 -15.57 0.63 8.88
C PHE A 541 -16.84 -0.21 8.68
N LEU A 542 -17.55 -0.57 9.75
CA LEU A 542 -18.79 -1.33 9.66
C LEU A 542 -19.85 -0.61 8.83
N LEU A 543 -19.99 0.70 9.03
CA LEU A 543 -20.92 1.52 8.25
C LEU A 543 -20.50 1.60 6.78
N SER A 544 -19.21 1.81 6.51
CA SER A 544 -18.69 1.91 5.14
C SER A 544 -18.85 0.62 4.32
N VAL A 545 -18.69 -0.54 4.96
CA VAL A 545 -18.88 -1.85 4.32
C VAL A 545 -20.34 -2.13 3.99
N GLN A 546 -21.28 -1.54 4.72
CA GLN A 546 -22.72 -1.71 4.46
C GLN A 546 -23.22 -0.89 3.27
N VAL A 547 -22.57 0.24 2.97
CA VAL A 547 -23.01 1.15 1.90
C VAL A 547 -23.17 0.48 0.53
N PRO A 548 -22.26 -0.41 0.05
CA PRO A 548 -22.43 -1.10 -1.23
C PRO A 548 -23.53 -2.15 -1.25
N LYS A 549 -23.91 -2.67 -0.07
CA LYS A 549 -24.96 -3.70 0.07
C LYS A 549 -26.33 -3.11 0.36
N PHE A 550 -26.44 -1.80 0.29
CA PHE A 550 -27.65 -1.10 0.65
C PHE A 550 -28.75 -1.43 -0.35
N SER A 551 -29.78 -2.15 0.09
CA SER A 551 -31.01 -2.35 -0.67
C SER A 551 -32.13 -1.55 0.01
N ASP A 552 -33.01 -0.94 -0.80
CA ASP A 552 -34.19 -0.18 -0.35
C ASP A 552 -35.16 -0.96 0.57
N GLN A 553 -34.88 -2.23 0.81
CA GLN A 553 -35.68 -3.11 1.68
C GLN A 553 -35.46 -2.90 3.18
N SER A 554 -34.44 -2.13 3.59
CA SER A 554 -34.09 -1.95 5.01
C SER A 554 -34.80 -0.77 5.69
N GLY A 555 -35.58 0.03 4.97
CA GLY A 555 -36.26 1.22 5.50
C GLY A 555 -35.33 2.39 5.87
N VAL A 556 -34.03 2.28 5.60
CA VAL A 556 -33.02 3.33 5.79
C VAL A 556 -32.49 3.73 4.44
N THR A 557 -32.46 5.01 4.11
CA THR A 557 -31.98 5.48 2.81
C THR A 557 -30.45 5.52 2.78
N ARG A 558 -29.87 5.41 1.56
CA ARG A 558 -28.45 5.59 1.35
C ARG A 558 -27.94 6.93 1.91
N ASP A 559 -28.73 7.96 1.76
CA ASP A 559 -28.41 9.31 2.24
C ASP A 559 -28.39 9.39 3.77
N GLU A 560 -29.22 8.62 4.47
CA GLU A 560 -29.17 8.53 5.93
C GLU A 560 -27.91 7.83 6.41
N VAL A 561 -27.48 6.75 5.74
CA VAL A 561 -26.20 6.07 6.07
C VAL A 561 -25.05 7.04 5.85
N ILE A 562 -25.05 7.74 4.74
CA ILE A 562 -24.05 8.75 4.40
C ILE A 562 -24.08 9.91 5.39
N ALA A 563 -25.27 10.40 5.76
CA ALA A 563 -25.43 11.46 6.75
C ALA A 563 -24.91 11.03 8.13
N ARG A 564 -25.10 9.77 8.52
CA ARG A 564 -24.52 9.22 9.76
C ARG A 564 -23.00 9.12 9.69
N LEU A 565 -22.43 8.73 8.55
CA LEU A 565 -20.99 8.71 8.35
C LEU A 565 -20.37 10.12 8.43
N ILE A 566 -21.03 11.12 7.84
CA ILE A 566 -20.56 12.52 7.83
C ILE A 566 -20.78 13.18 9.19
N ARG A 567 -21.88 12.88 9.90
CA ARG A 567 -22.17 13.42 11.23
C ARG A 567 -21.42 12.70 12.35
N PHE A 568 -20.44 11.93 11.98
CA PHE A 568 -19.60 11.30 12.98
C PHE A 568 -18.81 12.39 13.73
N GLU A 569 -19.44 12.88 14.79
CA GLU A 569 -19.02 14.01 15.60
C GLU A 569 -17.89 13.60 16.54
N VAL A 570 -16.73 13.30 15.97
CA VAL A 570 -15.51 12.95 16.73
C VAL A 570 -15.17 14.04 17.74
N VAL A 571 -15.43 15.31 17.39
CA VAL A 571 -15.19 16.48 18.25
C VAL A 571 -16.09 16.43 19.50
N GLU A 572 -17.37 16.11 19.35
CA GLU A 572 -18.30 16.00 20.50
C GLU A 572 -17.94 14.81 21.40
N ALA A 573 -17.55 13.67 20.82
CA ALA A 573 -17.08 12.53 21.60
C ALA A 573 -15.83 12.88 22.40
N VAL A 574 -14.88 13.60 21.81
CA VAL A 574 -13.66 14.09 22.49
C VAL A 574 -14.01 15.11 23.56
N ASP A 575 -14.96 16.00 23.32
CA ASP A 575 -15.40 16.99 24.33
C ASP A 575 -16.16 16.36 25.50
N ILE A 576 -16.97 15.33 25.24
CA ILE A 576 -17.59 14.52 26.30
C ILE A 576 -16.51 13.82 27.13
N LEU A 577 -15.51 13.23 26.49
CA LEU A 577 -14.40 12.56 27.17
C LEU A 577 -13.57 13.53 28.00
N ARG A 578 -13.31 14.74 27.51
CA ARG A 578 -12.64 15.80 28.29
C ARG A 578 -13.43 16.23 29.52
N LYS A 579 -14.76 16.18 29.46
CA LYS A 579 -15.62 16.46 30.62
C LYS A 579 -15.63 15.31 31.63
N ILE A 580 -15.56 14.06 31.16
CA ILE A 580 -15.55 12.86 32.02
C ILE A 580 -14.17 12.66 32.66
N PHE A 581 -13.12 12.92 31.90
CA PHE A 581 -11.72 12.77 32.32
C PHE A 581 -11.00 14.13 32.18
N PRO A 582 -11.20 15.06 33.13
CA PRO A 582 -10.51 16.34 33.08
C PRO A 582 -9.01 16.11 33.25
N VAL A 583 -8.26 16.24 32.16
CA VAL A 583 -6.80 16.20 32.17
C VAL A 583 -6.32 17.29 33.13
N GLY A 584 -5.58 16.89 34.15
CA GLY A 584 -5.10 17.81 35.20
C GLY A 584 -4.39 19.02 34.60
N ARG A 585 -4.68 20.18 35.12
CA ARG A 585 -4.46 21.58 34.73
C ARG A 585 -3.15 22.02 34.06
N LYS A 586 -2.39 21.20 33.40
CA LYS A 586 -1.45 21.65 32.37
C LYS A 586 -2.20 21.68 31.05
N LYS A 587 -2.61 22.87 30.64
CA LYS A 587 -3.04 23.14 29.26
C LYS A 587 -1.98 22.57 28.34
N ILE A 588 -2.24 21.38 27.80
CA ILE A 588 -1.61 20.98 26.54
C ILE A 588 -2.25 21.94 25.54
N ASP A 589 -1.44 22.84 25.02
CA ASP A 589 -1.89 23.75 24.00
C ASP A 589 -2.18 22.92 22.74
N LEU A 590 -3.44 22.53 22.59
CA LEU A 590 -3.94 21.78 21.45
C LEU A 590 -4.24 22.70 20.26
N SER A 591 -3.99 24.02 20.38
CA SER A 591 -4.17 24.96 19.27
C SER A 591 -3.29 24.58 18.07
N ASN A 592 -2.10 24.04 18.31
CA ASN A 592 -1.23 23.52 17.26
C ASN A 592 -1.68 22.15 16.68
N TYR A 593 -2.57 21.42 17.35
CA TYR A 593 -3.13 20.17 16.85
C TYR A 593 -4.51 20.35 16.21
N GLY A 594 -5.23 21.39 16.60
CA GLY A 594 -6.56 21.70 16.09
C GLY A 594 -6.53 22.37 14.71
N GLU A 595 -5.51 23.19 14.44
CA GLU A 595 -5.34 23.83 13.13
C GLU A 595 -4.89 22.87 12.02
N GLU A 596 -4.13 21.82 12.36
CA GLU A 596 -3.77 20.78 11.39
C GLU A 596 -4.89 19.76 11.14
N SER A 597 -5.82 19.56 12.07
CA SER A 597 -6.97 18.69 11.86
C SER A 597 -8.09 19.33 11.04
N ASN A 598 -8.13 20.65 10.94
CA ASN A 598 -9.04 21.37 10.05
C ASN A 598 -8.67 21.25 8.55
N TYR A 599 -7.52 20.63 8.23
CA TYR A 599 -7.15 20.34 6.84
C TYR A 599 -7.87 19.14 6.22
N ILE A 600 -8.70 18.43 6.96
CA ILE A 600 -9.55 17.35 6.41
C ILE A 600 -10.95 17.88 6.02
N GLY A 601 -11.31 19.12 6.34
CA GLY A 601 -12.68 19.62 6.17
C GLY A 601 -12.89 20.89 5.36
N GLU A 602 -11.88 21.71 5.09
CA GLU A 602 -12.09 22.97 4.37
C GLU A 602 -10.90 23.34 3.48
N LYS A 603 -10.89 22.88 2.26
CA LYS A 603 -10.56 23.57 1.00
C LYS A 603 -10.48 22.62 -0.17
#